data_47ac11f71ba9de1f6ab1fc245e20d80f
#
_entry.id   47ac11f71ba9de1f6ab1fc245e20d80f
#
_cell.length_a   1.000
_cell.length_b   1.000
_cell.length_c   1.000
_cell.angle_alpha   90.00
_cell.angle_beta   90.00
_cell.angle_gamma   90.00
#
_symmetry.space_group_name_H-M   'P 1'
#
loop_
_entity.id
_entity.type
_entity.pdbx_description
1 polymer ?
#
loop_
_entity_poly.entity_id
_entity_poly.type
_entity_poly.pdbx_seq_one_letter_code
_entity_poly.pdbx_strand_id
1 'polypeptide(L)'
;TLLNILGLLDSYDEGSYHLGEELLSNSLSENRAAEIRSRQIGFVFQSFNLIPFKNALDNIALPLFYQGVGRKERTKRAAELLARMGLADWAEHLPSEMSGGQKQRIAIARALITTPSVILADEPTGALDSKTTIEVMELLREINRESHLTMIIVTHEPGVAEMCDRTIHIKDGLIEGGGLTSSLPEEVFE
;
A
#
# COMPACT_ATOMS: atom_id res chain seq x y z
N THR A 1 11.87 -10.16 -1.25
CA THR A 1 12.12 -10.77 0.08
C THR A 1 11.88 -9.78 1.22
N LEU A 2 12.57 -8.63 1.28
CA LEU A 2 12.40 -7.66 2.37
C LEU A 2 10.95 -7.20 2.56
N LEU A 3 10.24 -6.91 1.46
CA LEU A 3 8.83 -6.49 1.51
C LEU A 3 7.93 -7.57 2.13
N ASN A 4 8.23 -8.86 1.87
CA ASN A 4 7.49 -9.97 2.47
C ASN A 4 7.71 -10.06 3.98
N ILE A 5 8.94 -9.83 4.44
CA ILE A 5 9.27 -9.78 5.87
C ILE A 5 8.53 -8.62 6.55
N LEU A 6 8.62 -7.41 5.98
CA LEU A 6 7.90 -6.24 6.48
C LEU A 6 6.38 -6.44 6.45
N GLY A 7 5.89 -7.20 5.48
CA GLY A 7 4.48 -7.56 5.35
C GLY A 7 4.04 -8.74 6.21
N LEU A 8 4.93 -9.32 7.01
CA LEU A 8 4.67 -10.53 7.81
C LEU A 8 4.17 -11.73 6.97
N LEU A 9 4.60 -11.79 5.71
CA LEU A 9 4.35 -12.91 4.79
C LEU A 9 5.49 -13.94 4.85
N ASP A 10 6.61 -13.55 5.44
CA ASP A 10 7.81 -14.36 5.64
C ASP A 10 8.45 -13.99 6.97
N SER A 11 9.28 -14.89 7.52
CA SER A 11 10.03 -14.65 8.75
C SER A 11 11.42 -14.08 8.46
N TYR A 12 12.04 -13.46 9.46
CA TYR A 12 13.45 -13.04 9.40
C TYR A 12 14.29 -13.92 10.33
N ASP A 13 15.58 -14.09 10.00
CA ASP A 13 16.48 -14.95 10.76
C ASP A 13 17.06 -14.22 11.98
N GLU A 14 17.54 -12.98 11.79
CA GLU A 14 18.21 -12.19 12.82
C GLU A 14 17.74 -10.73 12.77
N GLY A 15 17.94 -10.01 13.89
CA GLY A 15 17.57 -8.62 14.05
C GLY A 15 16.27 -8.42 14.83
N SER A 16 15.69 -7.24 14.71
CA SER A 16 14.42 -6.88 15.35
C SER A 16 13.55 -6.09 14.39
N TYR A 17 12.24 -6.34 14.42
CA TYR A 17 11.26 -5.60 13.64
C TYR A 17 10.23 -4.97 14.56
N HIS A 18 10.08 -3.65 14.47
CA HIS A 18 9.06 -2.91 15.20
C HIS A 18 8.06 -2.28 14.21
N LEU A 19 6.78 -2.43 14.50
CA LEU A 19 5.71 -1.73 13.81
C LEU A 19 5.04 -0.77 14.83
N GLY A 20 5.35 0.52 14.70
CA GLY A 20 5.08 1.47 15.78
C GLY A 20 5.86 1.08 17.05
N GLU A 21 5.15 0.97 18.16
CA GLU A 21 5.74 0.57 19.44
C GLU A 21 5.77 -0.96 19.67
N GLU A 22 5.10 -1.75 18.80
CA GLU A 22 5.02 -3.21 18.94
C GLU A 22 6.24 -3.89 18.35
N LEU A 23 6.99 -4.64 19.18
CA LEU A 23 8.06 -5.53 18.73
C LEU A 23 7.43 -6.80 18.14
N LEU A 24 7.67 -7.03 16.85
CA LEU A 24 7.19 -8.20 16.13
C LEU A 24 8.27 -9.29 16.16
N SER A 25 8.03 -10.34 16.95
CA SER A 25 8.94 -11.49 17.04
C SER A 25 9.00 -12.27 15.73
N ASN A 26 10.17 -12.82 15.39
CA ASN A 26 10.34 -13.76 14.27
C ASN A 26 9.58 -15.09 14.46
N SER A 27 9.09 -15.36 15.68
CA SER A 27 8.30 -16.54 16.05
C SER A 27 6.79 -16.22 16.20
N LEU A 28 6.30 -15.16 15.59
CA LEU A 28 4.87 -14.85 15.59
C LEU A 28 4.06 -16.03 15.02
N SER A 29 2.98 -16.38 15.70
CA SER A 29 2.04 -17.35 15.13
C SER A 29 1.38 -16.78 13.88
N GLU A 30 1.07 -17.65 12.89
CA GLU A 30 0.42 -17.23 11.64
C GLU A 30 -0.90 -16.47 11.90
N ASN A 31 -1.67 -16.88 12.90
CA ASN A 31 -2.91 -16.18 13.28
C ASN A 31 -2.64 -14.74 13.75
N ARG A 32 -1.60 -14.52 14.56
CA ARG A 32 -1.24 -13.18 15.02
C ARG A 32 -0.69 -12.33 13.87
N ALA A 33 0.17 -12.90 13.01
CA ALA A 33 0.67 -12.24 11.82
C ALA A 33 -0.49 -11.83 10.89
N ALA A 34 -1.46 -12.74 10.65
CA ALA A 34 -2.65 -12.45 9.84
C ALA A 34 -3.52 -11.33 10.46
N GLU A 35 -3.67 -11.31 11.79
CA GLU A 35 -4.39 -10.25 12.49
C GLU A 35 -3.71 -8.88 12.27
N ILE A 36 -2.39 -8.80 12.47
CA ILE A 36 -1.61 -7.57 12.26
C ILE A 36 -1.71 -7.14 10.81
N ARG A 37 -1.47 -8.05 9.85
CA ARG A 37 -1.61 -7.76 8.40
C ARG A 37 -2.97 -7.16 8.09
N SER A 38 -4.04 -7.78 8.58
CA SER A 38 -5.41 -7.35 8.28
C SER A 38 -5.77 -5.99 8.82
N ARG A 39 -5.08 -5.50 9.86
CA ARG A 39 -5.42 -4.25 10.55
C ARG A 39 -4.44 -3.13 10.32
N GLN A 40 -3.14 -3.46 10.21
CA GLN A 40 -2.07 -2.46 10.27
C GLN A 40 -1.29 -2.32 8.96
N ILE A 41 -1.42 -3.28 8.03
CA ILE A 41 -0.63 -3.29 6.80
C ILE A 41 -1.54 -3.26 5.57
N GLY A 42 -1.37 -2.27 4.73
CA GLY A 42 -1.97 -2.22 3.40
C GLY A 42 -0.98 -2.70 2.33
N PHE A 43 -1.46 -3.46 1.35
CA PHE A 43 -0.61 -3.93 0.23
C PHE A 43 -1.10 -3.37 -1.09
N VAL A 44 -0.15 -2.89 -1.88
CA VAL A 44 -0.35 -2.46 -3.27
C VAL A 44 0.64 -3.22 -4.15
N PHE A 45 0.17 -3.87 -5.22
CA PHE A 45 0.98 -4.73 -6.09
C PHE A 45 0.98 -4.22 -7.54
N GLN A 46 2.02 -4.54 -8.27
CA GLN A 46 2.15 -4.26 -9.71
C GLN A 46 0.99 -4.84 -10.53
N SER A 47 0.57 -6.05 -10.21
CA SER A 47 -0.53 -6.75 -10.92
C SER A 47 -1.93 -6.39 -10.41
N PHE A 48 -2.06 -5.32 -9.61
CA PHE A 48 -3.30 -4.85 -8.97
C PHE A 48 -3.94 -5.88 -8.00
N ASN A 49 -3.87 -7.16 -8.29
CA ASN A 49 -4.43 -8.29 -7.54
C ASN A 49 -5.92 -8.07 -7.17
N LEU A 50 -6.70 -7.51 -8.11
CA LEU A 50 -8.14 -7.37 -7.96
C LEU A 50 -8.82 -8.71 -8.24
N ILE A 51 -9.91 -8.99 -7.52
CA ILE A 51 -10.74 -10.16 -7.77
C ILE A 51 -11.56 -9.91 -9.02
N PRO A 52 -11.36 -10.68 -10.12
CA PRO A 52 -11.87 -10.34 -11.45
C PRO A 52 -13.40 -10.37 -11.59
N PHE A 53 -14.07 -11.17 -10.75
CA PHE A 53 -15.52 -11.32 -10.73
C PHE A 53 -16.23 -10.45 -9.67
N LYS A 54 -15.49 -9.58 -8.99
CA LYS A 54 -16.03 -8.56 -8.07
C LYS A 54 -15.90 -7.18 -8.68
N ASN A 55 -16.93 -6.35 -8.50
CA ASN A 55 -16.88 -4.96 -8.93
C ASN A 55 -15.87 -4.14 -8.08
N ALA A 56 -15.66 -2.88 -8.45
CA ALA A 56 -14.75 -1.98 -7.75
C ALA A 56 -15.08 -1.85 -6.26
N LEU A 57 -16.34 -1.63 -5.94
CA LEU A 57 -16.82 -1.44 -4.58
C LEU A 57 -16.55 -2.67 -3.70
N ASP A 58 -16.86 -3.87 -4.22
CA ASP A 58 -16.62 -5.13 -3.51
C ASP A 58 -15.12 -5.46 -3.36
N ASN A 59 -14.28 -5.09 -4.34
CA ASN A 59 -12.84 -5.23 -4.23
C ASN A 59 -12.27 -4.35 -3.10
N ILE A 60 -12.71 -3.09 -3.03
CA ILE A 60 -12.28 -2.18 -1.97
C ILE A 60 -12.79 -2.65 -0.60
N ALA A 61 -14.05 -3.12 -0.51
CA ALA A 61 -14.66 -3.55 0.74
C ALA A 61 -14.11 -4.87 1.31
N LEU A 62 -13.33 -5.62 0.53
CA LEU A 62 -12.91 -6.98 0.86
C LEU A 62 -12.13 -7.11 2.19
N PRO A 63 -11.16 -6.24 2.52
CA PRO A 63 -10.44 -6.34 3.79
C PRO A 63 -11.37 -6.21 5.01
N LEU A 64 -12.35 -5.32 4.95
CA LEU A 64 -13.34 -5.15 6.02
C LEU A 64 -14.29 -6.34 6.16
N PHE A 65 -14.52 -7.09 5.06
CA PHE A 65 -15.26 -8.35 5.13
C PHE A 65 -14.53 -9.37 6.00
N TYR A 66 -13.22 -9.53 5.81
CA TYR A 66 -12.39 -10.43 6.64
C TYR A 66 -12.27 -9.96 8.09
N GLN A 67 -12.39 -8.66 8.35
CA GLN A 67 -12.45 -8.11 9.71
C GLN A 67 -13.83 -8.28 10.37
N GLY A 68 -14.83 -8.87 9.68
CA GLY A 68 -16.18 -9.08 10.21
C GLY A 68 -17.06 -7.82 10.21
N VAL A 69 -16.67 -6.75 9.51
CA VAL A 69 -17.46 -5.52 9.42
C VAL A 69 -18.73 -5.78 8.61
N GLY A 70 -19.88 -5.36 9.14
CA GLY A 70 -21.20 -5.55 8.51
C GLY A 70 -21.28 -4.93 7.11
N ARG A 71 -22.08 -5.54 6.21
CA ARG A 71 -22.17 -5.16 4.80
C ARG A 71 -22.44 -3.68 4.58
N LYS A 72 -23.41 -3.12 5.30
CA LYS A 72 -23.81 -1.70 5.15
C LYS A 72 -22.64 -0.76 5.42
N GLU A 73 -21.89 -1.01 6.48
CA GLU A 73 -20.77 -0.16 6.89
C GLU A 73 -19.59 -0.29 5.94
N ARG A 74 -19.16 -1.53 5.57
CA ARG A 74 -18.04 -1.70 4.65
C ARG A 74 -18.32 -1.15 3.26
N THR A 75 -19.60 -1.29 2.76
CA THR A 75 -19.99 -0.71 1.48
C THR A 75 -19.93 0.81 1.51
N LYS A 76 -20.41 1.43 2.60
CA LYS A 76 -20.33 2.89 2.80
C LYS A 76 -18.88 3.38 2.75
N ARG A 77 -17.99 2.79 3.55
CA ARG A 77 -16.56 3.17 3.56
C ARG A 77 -15.88 2.95 2.21
N ALA A 78 -16.23 1.87 1.53
CA ALA A 78 -15.69 1.60 0.20
C ALA A 78 -16.13 2.65 -0.82
N ALA A 79 -17.39 3.10 -0.78
CA ALA A 79 -17.91 4.14 -1.66
C ALA A 79 -17.24 5.51 -1.39
N GLU A 80 -16.99 5.84 -0.13
CA GLU A 80 -16.29 7.08 0.26
C GLU A 80 -14.84 7.08 -0.29
N LEU A 81 -14.11 5.96 -0.15
CA LEU A 81 -12.77 5.83 -0.72
C LEU A 81 -12.77 5.82 -2.25
N LEU A 82 -13.73 5.16 -2.87
CA LEU A 82 -13.87 5.14 -4.33
C LEU A 82 -14.08 6.56 -4.88
N ALA A 83 -14.94 7.35 -4.21
CA ALA A 83 -15.13 8.76 -4.55
C ALA A 83 -13.85 9.59 -4.38
N ARG A 84 -13.09 9.37 -3.29
CA ARG A 84 -11.79 10.01 -3.05
C ARG A 84 -10.76 9.67 -4.13
N MET A 85 -10.83 8.47 -4.72
CA MET A 85 -10.00 8.07 -5.86
C MET A 85 -10.45 8.70 -7.20
N GLY A 86 -11.53 9.50 -7.23
CA GLY A 86 -12.10 10.05 -8.45
C GLY A 86 -12.83 9.01 -9.31
N LEU A 87 -13.32 7.92 -8.70
CA LEU A 87 -13.90 6.77 -9.40
C LEU A 87 -15.34 6.47 -8.94
N ALA A 88 -16.10 7.47 -8.42
CA ALA A 88 -17.46 7.25 -7.90
C ALA A 88 -18.38 6.54 -8.89
N ASP A 89 -18.33 6.89 -10.17
CA ASP A 89 -19.16 6.31 -11.24
C ASP A 89 -18.75 4.87 -11.62
N TRP A 90 -17.63 4.39 -11.09
CA TRP A 90 -17.08 3.06 -11.42
C TRP A 90 -17.43 1.98 -10.38
N ALA A 91 -18.31 2.28 -9.42
CA ALA A 91 -18.62 1.41 -8.29
C ALA A 91 -19.00 -0.02 -8.69
N GLU A 92 -19.82 -0.17 -9.72
CA GLU A 92 -20.34 -1.46 -10.17
C GLU A 92 -19.54 -2.11 -11.30
N HIS A 93 -18.49 -1.44 -11.83
CA HIS A 93 -17.69 -1.99 -12.93
C HIS A 93 -16.76 -3.09 -12.47
N LEU A 94 -16.55 -4.06 -13.34
CA LEU A 94 -15.58 -5.15 -13.14
C LEU A 94 -14.15 -4.70 -13.53
N PRO A 95 -13.11 -5.32 -12.99
CA PRO A 95 -11.73 -5.01 -13.37
C PRO A 95 -11.45 -5.14 -14.88
N SER A 96 -12.16 -6.01 -15.59
CA SER A 96 -12.02 -6.16 -17.06
C SER A 96 -12.47 -4.94 -17.85
N GLU A 97 -13.30 -4.07 -17.25
CA GLU A 97 -13.86 -2.87 -17.89
C GLU A 97 -13.05 -1.61 -17.60
N MET A 98 -11.93 -1.73 -16.87
CA MET A 98 -11.15 -0.62 -16.33
C MET A 98 -9.77 -0.51 -16.94
N SER A 99 -9.27 0.73 -17.04
CA SER A 99 -7.87 1.01 -17.39
C SER A 99 -6.90 0.55 -16.27
N GLY A 100 -5.61 0.45 -16.59
CA GLY A 100 -4.57 0.13 -15.61
C GLY A 100 -4.55 1.10 -14.43
N GLY A 101 -4.61 2.40 -14.71
CA GLY A 101 -4.63 3.45 -13.66
C GLY A 101 -5.87 3.39 -12.77
N GLN A 102 -7.03 3.07 -13.33
CA GLN A 102 -8.25 2.87 -12.55
C GLN A 102 -8.14 1.66 -11.63
N LYS A 103 -7.64 0.53 -12.14
CA LYS A 103 -7.36 -0.68 -11.33
C LYS A 103 -6.40 -0.39 -10.19
N GLN A 104 -5.34 0.38 -10.46
CA GLN A 104 -4.37 0.74 -9.44
C GLN A 104 -4.97 1.63 -8.36
N ARG A 105 -5.77 2.62 -8.72
CA ARG A 105 -6.50 3.47 -7.76
C ARG A 105 -7.45 2.64 -6.88
N ILE A 106 -8.10 1.60 -7.42
CA ILE A 106 -8.91 0.65 -6.64
C ILE A 106 -8.05 -0.18 -5.69
N ALA A 107 -6.89 -0.67 -6.15
CA ALA A 107 -5.96 -1.41 -5.30
C ALA A 107 -5.42 -0.55 -4.15
N ILE A 108 -5.13 0.74 -4.40
CA ILE A 108 -4.76 1.72 -3.37
C ILE A 108 -5.91 1.94 -2.39
N ALA A 109 -7.14 2.17 -2.87
CA ALA A 109 -8.31 2.33 -2.00
C ALA A 109 -8.55 1.10 -1.13
N ARG A 110 -8.38 -0.11 -1.69
CA ARG A 110 -8.46 -1.37 -0.94
C ARG A 110 -7.39 -1.46 0.16
N ALA A 111 -6.17 -1.01 -0.11
CA ALA A 111 -5.11 -0.98 0.90
C ALA A 111 -5.40 0.01 2.04
N LEU A 112 -6.08 1.11 1.74
CA LEU A 112 -6.42 2.18 2.70
C LEU A 112 -7.63 1.90 3.57
N ILE A 113 -8.56 1.00 3.15
CA ILE A 113 -9.88 0.89 3.79
C ILE A 113 -9.83 0.45 5.26
N THR A 114 -8.75 -0.23 5.66
CA THR A 114 -8.51 -0.66 7.03
C THR A 114 -7.87 0.42 7.90
N THR A 115 -7.57 1.61 7.34
CA THR A 115 -6.78 2.66 8.01
C THR A 115 -5.46 2.10 8.56
N PRO A 116 -4.59 1.55 7.69
CA PRO A 116 -3.38 0.87 8.12
C PRO A 116 -2.34 1.84 8.70
N SER A 117 -1.36 1.32 9.44
CA SER A 117 -0.20 2.08 9.93
C SER A 117 0.87 2.24 8.84
N VAL A 118 0.95 1.27 7.93
CA VAL A 118 1.92 1.27 6.82
C VAL A 118 1.30 0.70 5.54
N ILE A 119 1.67 1.30 4.40
CA ILE A 119 1.43 0.70 3.08
C ILE A 119 2.74 0.17 2.53
N LEU A 120 2.70 -1.07 2.07
CA LEU A 120 3.77 -1.74 1.37
C LEU A 120 3.39 -1.83 -0.11
N ALA A 121 4.15 -1.17 -0.97
CA ALA A 121 3.89 -1.13 -2.40
C ALA A 121 5.03 -1.80 -3.18
N ASP A 122 4.70 -2.82 -3.94
CA ASP A 122 5.64 -3.56 -4.79
C ASP A 122 5.41 -3.17 -6.25
N GLU A 123 6.34 -2.37 -6.79
CA GLU A 123 6.28 -1.83 -8.17
C GLU A 123 4.90 -1.23 -8.51
N PRO A 124 4.37 -0.28 -7.71
CA PRO A 124 2.96 0.14 -7.81
C PRO A 124 2.60 0.79 -9.15
N THR A 125 3.57 1.13 -9.97
CA THR A 125 3.40 1.77 -11.28
C THR A 125 3.97 0.98 -12.44
N GLY A 126 4.62 -0.15 -12.18
CA GLY A 126 5.35 -0.92 -13.20
C GLY A 126 4.48 -1.52 -14.33
N ALA A 127 3.14 -1.47 -14.22
CA ALA A 127 2.20 -1.87 -15.27
C ALA A 127 1.48 -0.69 -15.93
N LEU A 128 1.94 0.56 -15.69
CA LEU A 128 1.29 1.79 -16.13
C LEU A 128 2.16 2.54 -17.15
N ASP A 129 1.52 3.36 -17.98
CA ASP A 129 2.23 4.33 -18.82
C ASP A 129 2.78 5.50 -17.99
N SER A 130 3.75 6.23 -18.52
CA SER A 130 4.48 7.30 -17.79
C SER A 130 3.57 8.40 -17.24
N LYS A 131 2.51 8.77 -17.97
CA LYS A 131 1.56 9.78 -17.51
C LYS A 131 0.75 9.27 -16.31
N THR A 132 0.20 8.08 -16.42
CA THR A 132 -0.56 7.42 -15.36
C THR A 132 0.31 7.14 -14.13
N THR A 133 1.60 6.81 -14.34
CA THR A 133 2.59 6.67 -13.26
C THR A 133 2.67 7.92 -12.42
N ILE A 134 2.84 9.09 -13.05
CA ILE A 134 2.91 10.39 -12.34
C ILE A 134 1.62 10.63 -11.55
N GLU A 135 0.46 10.44 -12.17
CA GLU A 135 -0.85 10.65 -11.53
C GLU A 135 -1.05 9.75 -10.29
N VAL A 136 -0.61 8.48 -10.36
CA VAL A 136 -0.71 7.53 -9.24
C VAL A 136 0.28 7.88 -8.13
N MET A 137 1.51 8.28 -8.47
CA MET A 137 2.49 8.69 -7.48
C MET A 137 2.10 9.99 -6.77
N GLU A 138 1.55 10.98 -7.50
CA GLU A 138 0.99 12.20 -6.90
C GLU A 138 -0.15 11.88 -5.93
N LEU A 139 -1.06 10.98 -6.30
CA LEU A 139 -2.12 10.51 -5.42
C LEU A 139 -1.57 9.86 -4.14
N LEU A 140 -0.55 9.00 -4.24
CA LEU A 140 0.09 8.38 -3.08
C LEU A 140 0.74 9.42 -2.16
N ARG A 141 1.42 10.43 -2.73
CA ARG A 141 2.02 11.53 -1.98
C ARG A 141 0.98 12.40 -1.26
N GLU A 142 -0.15 12.69 -1.93
CA GLU A 142 -1.28 13.41 -1.31
C GLU A 142 -1.83 12.64 -0.11
N ILE A 143 -2.09 11.33 -0.28
CA ILE A 143 -2.57 10.45 0.79
C ILE A 143 -1.56 10.39 1.95
N ASN A 144 -0.26 10.27 1.66
CA ASN A 144 0.79 10.25 2.68
C ASN A 144 0.77 11.54 3.52
N ARG A 145 0.71 12.72 2.87
CA ARG A 145 0.68 14.03 3.55
C ARG A 145 -0.57 14.22 4.41
N GLU A 146 -1.74 13.85 3.88
CA GLU A 146 -3.01 14.03 4.59
C GLU A 146 -3.19 13.06 5.77
N SER A 147 -2.70 11.84 5.64
CA SER A 147 -2.94 10.77 6.60
C SER A 147 -1.75 10.52 7.54
N HIS A 148 -0.60 11.16 7.30
CA HIS A 148 0.68 10.90 7.98
C HIS A 148 1.03 9.40 7.98
N LEU A 149 0.67 8.72 6.89
CA LEU A 149 0.79 7.27 6.72
C LEU A 149 2.17 6.92 6.17
N THR A 150 2.90 6.04 6.82
CA THR A 150 4.15 5.53 6.28
C THR A 150 3.90 4.69 5.02
N MET A 151 4.63 4.99 3.94
CA MET A 151 4.60 4.21 2.71
C MET A 151 5.99 3.70 2.37
N ILE A 152 6.11 2.40 2.13
CA ILE A 152 7.35 1.76 1.66
C ILE A 152 7.09 1.29 0.24
N ILE A 153 7.80 1.87 -0.72
CA ILE A 153 7.67 1.57 -2.14
C ILE A 153 8.93 0.86 -2.61
N VAL A 154 8.79 -0.35 -3.12
CA VAL A 154 9.87 -1.05 -3.83
C VAL A 154 9.72 -0.75 -5.30
N THR A 155 10.78 -0.25 -5.91
CA THR A 155 10.81 0.05 -7.34
C THR A 155 12.22 -0.03 -7.90
N HIS A 156 12.32 -0.35 -9.19
CA HIS A 156 13.54 -0.23 -9.97
C HIS A 156 13.54 1.01 -10.89
N GLU A 157 12.47 1.81 -10.86
CA GLU A 157 12.32 3.01 -11.67
C GLU A 157 12.89 4.24 -10.93
N PRO A 158 14.00 4.87 -11.43
CA PRO A 158 14.58 6.04 -10.77
C PRO A 158 13.59 7.19 -10.60
N GLY A 159 12.75 7.46 -11.61
CA GLY A 159 11.75 8.52 -11.57
C GLY A 159 10.70 8.34 -10.46
N VAL A 160 10.34 7.10 -10.12
CA VAL A 160 9.46 6.80 -8.99
C VAL A 160 10.19 7.03 -7.67
N ALA A 161 11.46 6.59 -7.57
CA ALA A 161 12.27 6.79 -6.37
C ALA A 161 12.50 8.27 -6.06
N GLU A 162 12.71 9.12 -7.08
CA GLU A 162 12.86 10.57 -6.95
C GLU A 162 11.58 11.27 -6.43
N MET A 163 10.41 10.66 -6.59
CA MET A 163 9.16 11.17 -6.06
C MET A 163 8.94 10.81 -4.57
N CYS A 164 9.77 9.97 -3.99
CA CYS A 164 9.70 9.60 -2.57
C CYS A 164 10.52 10.58 -1.71
N ASP A 165 10.19 10.71 -0.43
CA ASP A 165 10.89 11.60 0.50
C ASP A 165 12.27 11.06 0.86
N ARG A 166 12.43 9.74 0.86
CA ARG A 166 13.69 9.04 1.17
C ARG A 166 13.86 7.82 0.28
N THR A 167 15.10 7.57 -0.16
CA THR A 167 15.46 6.38 -0.94
C THR A 167 16.53 5.57 -0.21
N ILE A 168 16.40 4.25 -0.22
CA ILE A 168 17.38 3.30 0.28
C ILE A 168 17.76 2.38 -0.87
N HIS A 169 19.05 2.36 -1.24
CA HIS A 169 19.56 1.47 -2.28
C HIS A 169 20.01 0.15 -1.69
N ILE A 170 19.42 -0.94 -2.19
CA ILE A 170 19.75 -2.30 -1.78
C ILE A 170 20.30 -3.05 -2.99
N LYS A 171 21.48 -3.67 -2.84
CA LYS A 171 22.11 -4.52 -3.84
C LYS A 171 22.70 -5.75 -3.18
N ASP A 172 22.44 -6.91 -3.77
CA ASP A 172 22.91 -8.21 -3.25
C ASP A 172 22.58 -8.43 -1.76
N GLY A 173 21.43 -7.91 -1.30
CA GLY A 173 20.97 -8.01 0.08
C GLY A 173 21.63 -7.01 1.06
N LEU A 174 22.52 -6.13 0.57
CA LEU A 174 23.19 -5.13 1.38
C LEU A 174 22.69 -3.72 1.06
N ILE A 175 22.65 -2.85 2.07
CA ILE A 175 22.37 -1.42 1.88
C ILE A 175 23.66 -0.77 1.35
N GLU A 176 23.63 -0.30 0.09
CA GLU A 176 24.76 0.41 -0.54
C GLU A 176 24.73 1.92 -0.27
N GLY A 177 23.55 2.47 0.07
CA GLY A 177 23.39 3.88 0.33
C GLY A 177 21.92 4.26 0.51
N GLY A 178 21.69 5.49 0.81
CA GLY A 178 20.34 6.06 0.94
C GLY A 178 20.40 7.45 1.53
N GLY A 179 19.38 8.26 1.23
CA GLY A 179 19.29 9.62 1.72
C GLY A 179 17.91 10.22 1.50
N LEU A 180 17.72 11.41 2.01
CA LEU A 180 16.54 12.23 1.71
C LEU A 180 16.60 12.67 0.25
N THR A 181 15.54 12.45 -0.50
CA THR A 181 15.41 12.85 -1.91
C THR A 181 14.86 14.25 -2.08
N SER A 182 14.27 14.81 -1.01
CA SER A 182 13.82 16.21 -0.96
C SER A 182 14.40 16.91 0.26
N SER A 183 14.53 18.23 0.17
CA SER A 183 14.89 19.11 1.29
C SER A 183 13.75 19.18 2.32
N LEU A 184 13.51 18.09 3.03
CA LEU A 184 12.72 18.15 4.24
C LEU A 184 13.56 18.82 5.33
N PRO A 185 13.00 19.73 6.16
CA PRO A 185 13.72 20.29 7.29
C PRO A 185 14.13 19.15 8.24
N GLU A 186 15.36 19.23 8.76
CA GLU A 186 15.96 18.25 9.67
C GLU A 186 15.19 18.04 11.01
N GLU A 187 14.13 18.81 11.24
CA GLU A 187 13.38 18.85 12.51
C GLU A 187 12.42 17.67 12.75
N VAL A 188 12.38 16.65 11.92
CA VAL A 188 11.44 15.53 12.06
C VAL A 188 12.05 14.30 12.74
N PHE A 189 13.30 14.35 13.21
CA PHE A 189 14.04 13.19 13.76
C PHE A 189 14.65 13.44 15.16
N GLU A 190 13.95 14.14 16.06
CA GLU A 190 14.23 14.07 17.50
C GLU A 190 13.20 13.21 18.25
#